data_59c4e855eccd9c0e662138070f2bdadd
#
_entry.id   59c4e855eccd9c0e662138070f2bdadd
#
_cell.length_a   1.000
_cell.length_b   1.000
_cell.length_c   1.000
_cell.angle_alpha   90.00
_cell.angle_beta   90.00
_cell.angle_gamma   90.00
#
_symmetry.space_group_name_H-M   'P 1'
#
loop_
_entity.id
_entity.type
_entity.pdbx_description
1 polymer ?
#
loop_
_entity_poly.entity_id
_entity_poly.type
_entity_poly.pdbx_seq_one_letter_code
_entity_poly.pdbx_strand_id
1 'polypeptide(L)'
;MPTIAHLNGHAFAGGFMLAMYHDYRIMNPKRGFLCLNEIDLGVPLQAPMMDIFRAKLSPTTFRDIVLEGPRVGGSDALQKGIVDGLGGAEEVFGFIAERQLVGKAATGIYGIMKEEMYRTVLGGLDGHKQNLEWRESIEEGKGVLEKEAVKRVEEWEKNEKGKAKL
;
A
#
# COMPACT_ATOMS: atom_id res chain seq x y z
N MET A 1 8.95 -20.90 1.03
CA MET A 1 10.01 -20.65 0.01
C MET A 1 10.17 -19.14 -0.16
N PRO A 2 11.41 -18.59 -0.23
CA PRO A 2 11.66 -17.20 -0.58
C PRO A 2 11.15 -16.85 -1.98
N THR A 3 10.68 -15.63 -2.17
CA THR A 3 10.17 -15.11 -3.44
C THR A 3 10.78 -13.75 -3.74
N ILE A 4 11.12 -13.48 -5.02
CA ILE A 4 11.69 -12.20 -5.44
C ILE A 4 10.88 -11.66 -6.62
N ALA A 5 10.44 -10.42 -6.52
CA ALA A 5 9.88 -9.68 -7.63
C ALA A 5 11.03 -9.04 -8.44
N HIS A 6 11.19 -9.42 -9.70
CA HIS A 6 12.07 -8.71 -10.64
C HIS A 6 11.27 -7.65 -11.40
N LEU A 7 11.50 -6.39 -11.05
CA LEU A 7 10.78 -5.23 -11.57
C LEU A 7 11.52 -4.67 -12.79
N ASN A 8 11.24 -5.22 -13.96
CA ASN A 8 11.89 -4.85 -15.21
C ASN A 8 11.20 -3.68 -15.97
N GLY A 9 10.21 -3.04 -15.35
CA GLY A 9 9.42 -1.97 -15.94
C GLY A 9 8.51 -1.31 -14.91
N HIS A 10 7.41 -0.74 -15.39
CA HIS A 10 6.42 -0.13 -14.51
C HIS A 10 5.67 -1.17 -13.69
N ALA A 11 5.42 -0.83 -12.44
CA ALA A 11 4.50 -1.55 -11.56
C ALA A 11 3.58 -0.52 -10.87
N PHE A 12 2.37 -0.38 -11.38
CA PHE A 12 1.37 0.56 -10.89
C PHE A 12 0.22 -0.21 -10.24
N ALA A 13 -0.43 0.43 -9.27
CA ALA A 13 -1.65 -0.10 -8.65
C ALA A 13 -1.48 -1.56 -8.19
N GLY A 14 -2.33 -2.46 -8.65
CA GLY A 14 -2.25 -3.90 -8.36
C GLY A 14 -0.91 -4.55 -8.70
N GLY A 15 -0.19 -4.06 -9.73
CA GLY A 15 1.16 -4.53 -10.07
C GLY A 15 2.19 -4.20 -8.98
N PHE A 16 2.09 -3.02 -8.38
CA PHE A 16 2.93 -2.65 -7.25
C PHE A 16 2.54 -3.42 -5.99
N MET A 17 1.24 -3.58 -5.73
CA MET A 17 0.75 -4.41 -4.63
C MET A 17 1.30 -5.84 -4.74
N LEU A 18 1.20 -6.47 -5.92
CA LEU A 18 1.73 -7.82 -6.15
C LEU A 18 3.23 -7.89 -5.87
N ALA A 19 4.01 -6.90 -6.31
CA ALA A 19 5.44 -6.83 -6.02
C ALA A 19 5.72 -6.75 -4.52
N MET A 20 4.90 -6.04 -3.75
CA MET A 20 5.02 -5.96 -2.29
C MET A 20 4.71 -7.28 -1.58
N TYR A 21 3.91 -8.17 -2.15
CA TYR A 21 3.66 -9.50 -1.58
C TYR A 21 4.84 -10.47 -1.72
N HIS A 22 5.81 -10.19 -2.61
CA HIS A 22 7.08 -10.94 -2.63
C HIS A 22 7.99 -10.57 -1.46
N ASP A 23 8.84 -11.49 -1.04
CA ASP A 23 9.76 -11.25 0.09
C ASP A 23 10.73 -10.13 -0.25
N TYR A 24 11.31 -10.17 -1.44
CA TYR A 24 12.29 -9.22 -1.94
C TYR A 24 11.87 -8.62 -3.29
N ARG A 25 12.45 -7.48 -3.63
CA ARG A 25 12.21 -6.74 -4.89
C ARG A 25 13.53 -6.24 -5.43
N ILE A 26 13.86 -6.62 -6.66
CA ILE A 26 15.01 -6.08 -7.41
C ILE A 26 14.46 -5.31 -8.60
N MET A 27 14.82 -4.03 -8.72
CA MET A 27 14.26 -3.14 -9.73
C MET A 27 15.32 -2.70 -10.75
N ASN A 28 14.91 -2.62 -12.02
CA ASN A 28 15.75 -2.04 -13.05
C ASN A 28 16.05 -0.55 -12.71
N PRO A 29 17.32 -0.13 -12.62
CA PRO A 29 17.67 1.22 -12.18
C PRO A 29 17.33 2.32 -13.19
N LYS A 30 17.14 1.94 -14.46
CA LYS A 30 16.99 2.90 -15.58
C LYS A 30 15.60 2.86 -16.20
N ARG A 31 14.73 1.92 -15.79
CA ARG A 31 13.46 1.69 -16.46
C ARG A 31 12.35 1.41 -15.48
N GLY A 32 11.24 2.11 -15.66
CA GLY A 32 10.03 1.90 -14.91
C GLY A 32 9.89 2.78 -13.67
N PHE A 33 8.66 2.82 -13.16
CA PHE A 33 8.28 3.49 -11.93
C PHE A 33 7.37 2.56 -11.13
N LEU A 34 7.45 2.69 -9.82
CA LEU A 34 6.47 2.19 -8.86
C LEU A 34 5.49 3.32 -8.54
N CYS A 35 4.21 3.03 -8.51
CA CYS A 35 3.19 4.04 -8.18
C CYS A 35 1.94 3.37 -7.63
N LEU A 36 1.42 3.92 -6.55
CA LEU A 36 0.13 3.55 -5.97
C LEU A 36 -0.84 4.70 -6.27
N ASN A 37 -1.37 4.74 -7.49
CA ASN A 37 -2.13 5.87 -8.02
C ASN A 37 -3.64 5.80 -7.75
N GLU A 38 -4.08 4.95 -6.84
CA GLU A 38 -5.49 4.80 -6.47
C GLU A 38 -6.06 6.09 -5.88
N ILE A 39 -5.24 6.89 -5.18
CA ILE A 39 -5.66 8.20 -4.64
C ILE A 39 -6.08 9.16 -5.76
N ASP A 40 -5.34 9.18 -6.88
CA ASP A 40 -5.65 10.01 -8.04
C ASP A 40 -6.90 9.53 -8.80
N LEU A 41 -7.17 8.23 -8.72
CA LEU A 41 -8.33 7.60 -9.34
C LEU A 41 -9.59 7.67 -8.46
N GLY A 42 -9.49 8.14 -7.22
CA GLY A 42 -10.57 8.13 -6.26
C GLY A 42 -11.01 6.73 -5.81
N VAL A 43 -10.11 5.74 -5.93
CA VAL A 43 -10.38 4.34 -5.57
C VAL A 43 -9.74 4.01 -4.22
N PRO A 44 -10.53 3.69 -3.19
CA PRO A 44 -9.99 3.37 -1.89
C PRO A 44 -9.33 1.98 -1.88
N LEU A 45 -8.17 1.88 -1.21
CA LEU A 45 -7.50 0.61 -0.97
C LEU A 45 -8.24 -0.22 0.09
N GLN A 46 -8.37 -1.51 -0.14
CA GLN A 46 -8.90 -2.45 0.84
C GLN A 46 -7.81 -2.85 1.86
N ALA A 47 -8.23 -3.41 3.00
CA ALA A 47 -7.33 -3.75 4.09
C ALA A 47 -6.10 -4.58 3.65
N PRO A 48 -6.23 -5.70 2.92
CA PRO A 48 -5.05 -6.47 2.52
C PRO A 48 -4.10 -5.69 1.61
N MET A 49 -4.65 -4.84 0.74
CA MET A 49 -3.87 -3.99 -0.18
C MET A 49 -3.07 -2.94 0.61
N MET A 50 -3.65 -2.40 1.68
CA MET A 50 -3.01 -1.41 2.55
C MET A 50 -2.01 -2.05 3.50
N ASP A 51 -2.36 -3.21 4.06
CA ASP A 51 -1.61 -3.86 5.13
C ASP A 51 -0.24 -4.37 4.67
N ILE A 52 -0.10 -4.80 3.42
CA ILE A 52 1.20 -5.24 2.90
C ILE A 52 2.21 -4.09 2.80
N PHE A 53 1.76 -2.88 2.47
CA PHE A 53 2.61 -1.69 2.46
C PHE A 53 2.98 -1.29 3.89
N ARG A 54 2.00 -1.29 4.80
CA ARG A 54 2.23 -1.00 6.23
C ARG A 54 3.22 -1.95 6.86
N ALA A 55 3.17 -3.23 6.52
CA ALA A 55 4.06 -4.26 7.06
C ALA A 55 5.51 -4.15 6.55
N LYS A 56 5.73 -3.53 5.39
CA LYS A 56 7.04 -3.54 4.72
C LYS A 56 7.74 -2.20 4.62
N LEU A 57 7.01 -1.11 4.74
CA LEU A 57 7.56 0.23 4.59
C LEU A 57 7.69 0.95 5.92
N SER A 58 8.64 1.87 6.01
CA SER A 58 8.67 2.81 7.13
C SER A 58 7.39 3.63 7.18
N PRO A 59 6.94 4.11 8.35
CA PRO A 59 5.72 4.90 8.46
C PRO A 59 5.70 6.13 7.54
N THR A 60 6.84 6.79 7.35
CA THR A 60 6.97 7.94 6.45
C THR A 60 6.80 7.53 4.99
N THR A 61 7.56 6.52 4.54
CA THR A 61 7.46 6.01 3.16
C THR A 61 6.06 5.49 2.87
N PHE A 62 5.44 4.78 3.83
CA PHE A 62 4.09 4.28 3.70
C PHE A 62 3.08 5.42 3.47
N ARG A 63 3.12 6.46 4.31
CA ARG A 63 2.26 7.65 4.17
C ARG A 63 2.43 8.28 2.78
N ASP A 64 3.68 8.56 2.38
CA ASP A 64 3.99 9.24 1.12
C ASP A 64 3.48 8.43 -0.08
N ILE A 65 3.73 7.12 -0.11
CA ILE A 65 3.30 6.23 -1.21
C ILE A 65 1.77 6.18 -1.32
N VAL A 66 1.07 6.10 -0.19
CA VAL A 66 -0.38 5.89 -0.17
C VAL A 66 -1.16 7.19 -0.37
N LEU A 67 -0.73 8.29 0.25
CA LEU A 67 -1.50 9.55 0.27
C LEU A 67 -1.07 10.54 -0.80
N GLU A 68 0.09 10.36 -1.42
CA GLU A 68 0.62 11.27 -2.44
C GLU A 68 0.72 10.61 -3.83
N GLY A 69 0.71 9.28 -3.91
CA GLY A 69 0.75 8.54 -5.17
C GLY A 69 1.97 8.82 -6.07
N PRO A 70 3.20 9.04 -5.53
CA PRO A 70 4.33 9.46 -6.33
C PRO A 70 4.78 8.35 -7.30
N ARG A 71 5.34 8.74 -8.43
CA ARG A 71 6.06 7.84 -9.33
C ARG A 71 7.50 7.69 -8.84
N VAL A 72 7.83 6.54 -8.25
CA VAL A 72 9.12 6.28 -7.63
C VAL A 72 10.00 5.48 -8.59
N GLY A 73 11.12 6.04 -9.00
CA GLY A 73 12.14 5.37 -9.82
C GLY A 73 13.06 4.47 -8.99
N GLY A 74 13.90 3.66 -9.67
CA GLY A 74 14.72 2.65 -8.99
C GLY A 74 15.61 3.19 -7.88
N SER A 75 16.35 4.28 -8.12
CA SER A 75 17.24 4.90 -7.14
C SER A 75 16.47 5.34 -5.87
N ASP A 76 15.36 6.05 -6.06
CA ASP A 76 14.55 6.56 -4.96
C ASP A 76 13.85 5.40 -4.22
N ALA A 77 13.41 4.37 -4.96
CA ALA A 77 12.81 3.17 -4.38
C ALA A 77 13.79 2.44 -3.45
N LEU A 78 15.07 2.36 -3.85
CA LEU A 78 16.11 1.78 -3.00
C LEU A 78 16.37 2.65 -1.76
N GLN A 79 16.52 3.94 -1.93
CA GLN A 79 16.76 4.89 -0.83
C GLN A 79 15.62 4.89 0.20
N LYS A 80 14.38 4.78 -0.27
CA LYS A 80 13.17 4.71 0.57
C LYS A 80 12.90 3.32 1.16
N GLY A 81 13.73 2.31 0.86
CA GLY A 81 13.55 0.93 1.33
C GLY A 81 12.33 0.22 0.72
N ILE A 82 11.87 0.67 -0.44
CA ILE A 82 10.76 0.03 -1.17
C ILE A 82 11.26 -1.21 -1.91
N VAL A 83 12.47 -1.15 -2.46
CA VAL A 83 13.14 -2.28 -3.11
C VAL A 83 14.43 -2.63 -2.37
N ASP A 84 14.87 -3.88 -2.53
CA ASP A 84 16.01 -4.47 -1.80
C ASP A 84 17.31 -4.38 -2.60
N GLY A 85 17.23 -4.04 -3.90
CA GLY A 85 18.36 -3.89 -4.78
C GLY A 85 17.98 -3.36 -6.14
N LEU A 86 19.00 -3.01 -6.92
CA LEU A 86 18.87 -2.53 -8.29
C LEU A 86 19.59 -3.47 -9.25
N GLY A 87 19.00 -3.74 -10.41
CA GLY A 87 19.62 -4.54 -11.45
C GLY A 87 18.62 -5.27 -12.34
N GLY A 88 19.18 -6.18 -13.15
CA GLY A 88 18.45 -7.10 -14.01
C GLY A 88 18.42 -8.53 -13.45
N ALA A 89 18.29 -9.51 -14.33
CA ALA A 89 18.21 -10.91 -13.94
C ALA A 89 19.49 -11.43 -13.28
N GLU A 90 20.66 -10.97 -13.72
CA GLU A 90 21.95 -11.37 -13.15
C GLU A 90 22.07 -10.93 -11.68
N GLU A 91 21.68 -9.70 -11.37
CA GLU A 91 21.67 -9.17 -10.00
C GLU A 91 20.65 -9.90 -9.11
N VAL A 92 19.54 -10.36 -9.66
CA VAL A 92 18.58 -11.22 -8.92
C VAL A 92 19.25 -12.53 -8.51
N PHE A 93 19.96 -13.19 -9.42
CA PHE A 93 20.68 -14.44 -9.08
C PHE A 93 21.83 -14.18 -8.10
N GLY A 94 22.57 -13.08 -8.28
CA GLY A 94 23.59 -12.65 -7.33
C GLY A 94 23.02 -12.44 -5.92
N PHE A 95 21.90 -11.75 -5.80
CA PHE A 95 21.18 -11.51 -4.53
C PHE A 95 20.75 -12.83 -3.87
N ILE A 96 20.24 -13.80 -4.63
CA ILE A 96 19.88 -15.12 -4.11
C ILE A 96 21.10 -15.84 -3.54
N ALA A 97 22.22 -15.82 -4.25
CA ALA A 97 23.45 -16.50 -3.85
C ALA A 97 24.07 -15.85 -2.61
N GLU A 98 24.23 -14.53 -2.62
CA GLU A 98 24.80 -13.75 -1.51
C GLU A 98 24.04 -13.99 -0.18
N ARG A 99 22.71 -13.98 -0.23
CA ARG A 99 21.85 -14.19 0.94
C ARG A 99 21.57 -15.64 1.25
N GLN A 100 22.10 -16.58 0.47
CA GLN A 100 21.91 -18.03 0.64
C GLN A 100 20.44 -18.46 0.74
N LEU A 101 19.56 -17.82 -0.05
CA LEU A 101 18.11 -17.95 0.10
C LEU A 101 17.60 -19.36 -0.16
N VAL A 102 18.24 -20.10 -1.05
CA VAL A 102 17.87 -21.50 -1.37
C VAL A 102 18.01 -22.38 -0.13
N GLY A 103 19.14 -22.27 0.59
CA GLY A 103 19.38 -23.06 1.80
C GLY A 103 18.45 -22.74 2.96
N LYS A 104 18.01 -21.48 3.08
CA LYS A 104 17.10 -21.05 4.16
C LYS A 104 15.71 -21.68 4.09
N ALA A 105 15.30 -22.16 2.92
CA ALA A 105 14.00 -22.81 2.73
C ALA A 105 14.00 -24.30 3.08
N ALA A 106 15.16 -24.92 3.25
CA ALA A 106 15.31 -26.38 3.37
C ALA A 106 14.64 -27.00 4.62
N THR A 107 14.55 -26.25 5.72
CA THR A 107 13.98 -26.74 6.98
C THR A 107 12.46 -26.60 7.11
N GLY A 108 11.79 -25.92 6.16
CA GLY A 108 10.38 -25.56 6.27
C GLY A 108 10.05 -24.39 7.22
N ILE A 109 10.97 -24.04 8.12
CA ILE A 109 10.79 -22.97 9.14
C ILE A 109 10.56 -21.61 8.48
N TYR A 110 11.18 -21.37 7.32
CA TYR A 110 11.00 -20.10 6.58
C TYR A 110 9.53 -19.78 6.32
N GLY A 111 8.71 -20.76 5.95
CA GLY A 111 7.27 -20.58 5.72
C GLY A 111 6.54 -20.20 6.98
N ILE A 112 6.77 -20.90 8.08
CA ILE A 112 6.13 -20.67 9.38
C ILE A 112 6.46 -19.27 9.91
N MET A 113 7.73 -18.86 9.84
CA MET A 113 8.13 -17.52 10.26
C MET A 113 7.51 -16.43 9.39
N LYS A 114 7.38 -16.67 8.09
CA LYS A 114 6.74 -15.74 7.16
C LYS A 114 5.25 -15.59 7.43
N GLU A 115 4.53 -16.68 7.71
CA GLU A 115 3.11 -16.63 8.11
C GLU A 115 2.93 -15.79 9.37
N GLU A 116 3.77 -15.99 10.38
CA GLU A 116 3.72 -15.21 11.61
C GLU A 116 4.05 -13.73 11.37
N MET A 117 5.09 -13.44 10.57
CA MET A 117 5.50 -12.08 10.24
C MET A 117 4.40 -11.29 9.53
N TYR A 118 3.58 -11.97 8.71
CA TYR A 118 2.49 -11.35 7.95
C TYR A 118 1.09 -11.70 8.49
N ARG A 119 0.97 -12.10 9.76
CA ARG A 119 -0.30 -12.50 10.38
C ARG A 119 -1.41 -11.47 10.17
N THR A 120 -1.11 -10.17 10.33
CA THR A 120 -2.09 -9.10 10.14
C THR A 120 -2.55 -9.00 8.68
N VAL A 121 -1.64 -9.17 7.73
CA VAL A 121 -1.97 -9.16 6.29
C VAL A 121 -2.85 -10.34 5.92
N LEU A 122 -2.54 -11.53 6.45
CA LEU A 122 -3.35 -12.74 6.27
C LEU A 122 -4.74 -12.57 6.88
N GLY A 123 -4.81 -12.03 8.10
CA GLY A 123 -6.10 -11.71 8.73
C GLY A 123 -6.96 -10.75 7.93
N GLY A 124 -6.32 -9.77 7.25
CA GLY A 124 -7.01 -8.87 6.33
C GLY A 124 -7.56 -9.57 5.08
N LEU A 125 -6.86 -10.59 4.57
CA LEU A 125 -7.33 -11.42 3.45
C LEU A 125 -8.52 -12.30 3.87
N ASP A 126 -8.42 -12.97 5.01
CA ASP A 126 -9.47 -13.86 5.53
C ASP A 126 -10.71 -13.07 5.99
N GLY A 127 -10.51 -11.87 6.53
CA GLY A 127 -11.56 -10.97 7.01
C GLY A 127 -12.16 -10.04 5.95
N HIS A 128 -12.04 -10.35 4.66
CA HIS A 128 -12.47 -9.46 3.58
C HIS A 128 -13.93 -9.00 3.70
N LYS A 129 -14.85 -9.92 4.03
CA LYS A 129 -16.27 -9.60 4.19
C LYS A 129 -16.53 -8.59 5.31
N GLN A 130 -15.95 -8.81 6.49
CA GLN A 130 -16.06 -7.90 7.63
C GLN A 130 -15.45 -6.52 7.32
N ASN A 131 -14.37 -6.48 6.56
CA ASN A 131 -13.75 -5.24 6.12
C ASN A 131 -14.64 -4.44 5.16
N LEU A 132 -15.40 -5.09 4.29
CA LEU A 132 -16.39 -4.43 3.44
C LEU A 132 -17.55 -3.87 4.27
N GLU A 133 -18.14 -4.66 5.14
CA GLU A 133 -19.25 -4.25 6.02
C GLU A 133 -18.84 -3.05 6.90
N TRP A 134 -17.62 -3.07 7.44
CA TRP A 134 -17.08 -1.93 8.21
C TRP A 134 -16.94 -0.67 7.36
N ARG A 135 -16.50 -0.77 6.11
CA ARG A 135 -16.41 0.37 5.20
C ARG A 135 -17.76 0.97 4.88
N GLU A 136 -18.73 0.13 4.53
CA GLU A 136 -20.09 0.55 4.25
C GLU A 136 -20.67 1.33 5.45
N SER A 137 -20.46 0.83 6.68
CA SER A 137 -20.92 1.52 7.90
C SER A 137 -20.27 2.89 8.11
N ILE A 138 -18.98 3.05 7.73
CA ILE A 138 -18.30 4.35 7.79
C ILE A 138 -18.83 5.32 6.73
N GLU A 139 -19.05 4.85 5.51
CA GLU A 139 -19.58 5.67 4.42
C GLU A 139 -20.99 6.16 4.72
N GLU A 140 -21.84 5.29 5.26
CA GLU A 140 -23.18 5.67 5.74
C GLU A 140 -23.09 6.74 6.86
N GLY A 141 -22.22 6.53 7.84
CA GLY A 141 -21.99 7.48 8.93
C GLY A 141 -21.50 8.84 8.45
N LYS A 142 -20.58 8.86 7.47
CA LYS A 142 -20.11 10.10 6.84
C LYS A 142 -21.24 10.83 6.11
N GLY A 143 -22.07 10.10 5.38
CA GLY A 143 -23.22 10.68 4.68
C GLY A 143 -24.23 11.33 5.63
N VAL A 144 -24.43 10.79 6.82
CA VAL A 144 -25.26 11.40 7.86
C VAL A 144 -24.63 12.71 8.38
N LEU A 145 -23.35 12.67 8.74
CA LEU A 145 -22.62 13.83 9.27
C LEU A 145 -22.55 14.96 8.25
N GLU A 146 -22.38 14.66 6.97
CA GLU A 146 -22.36 15.65 5.91
C GLU A 146 -23.71 16.36 5.75
N LYS A 147 -24.81 15.59 5.75
CA LYS A 147 -26.18 16.16 5.73
C LYS A 147 -26.45 17.09 6.92
N GLU A 148 -26.01 16.69 8.11
CA GLU A 148 -26.14 17.52 9.31
C GLU A 148 -25.26 18.78 9.23
N ALA A 149 -24.06 18.68 8.65
CA ALA A 149 -23.18 19.83 8.46
C ALA A 149 -23.79 20.84 7.48
N VAL A 150 -24.30 20.37 6.34
CA VAL A 150 -25.00 21.22 5.35
C VAL A 150 -26.19 21.94 6.02
N LYS A 151 -27.01 21.20 6.76
CA LYS A 151 -28.15 21.78 7.48
C LYS A 151 -27.74 22.88 8.45
N ARG A 152 -26.66 22.67 9.21
CA ARG A 152 -26.12 23.71 10.13
C ARG A 152 -25.64 24.96 9.40
N VAL A 153 -25.00 24.80 8.25
CA VAL A 153 -24.57 25.92 7.41
C VAL A 153 -25.77 26.69 6.88
N GLU A 154 -26.80 26.02 6.36
CA GLU A 154 -28.03 26.67 5.90
C GLU A 154 -28.75 27.44 7.02
N GLU A 155 -28.83 26.87 8.21
CA GLU A 155 -29.42 27.52 9.39
C GLU A 155 -28.62 28.79 9.81
N TRP A 156 -27.29 28.69 9.78
CA TRP A 156 -26.41 29.81 10.05
C TRP A 156 -26.59 30.93 9.01
N GLU A 157 -26.60 30.61 7.72
CA GLU A 157 -26.84 31.60 6.66
C GLU A 157 -28.21 32.32 6.77
N LYS A 158 -29.27 31.58 7.11
CA LYS A 158 -30.59 32.17 7.35
C LYS A 158 -30.59 33.16 8.49
N ASN A 159 -29.88 32.82 9.59
CA ASN A 159 -29.78 33.66 10.75
C ASN A 159 -28.96 34.92 10.49
N GLU A 160 -27.87 34.86 9.74
CA GLU A 160 -27.04 36.02 9.39
C GLU A 160 -27.75 36.95 8.39
N LYS A 161 -28.44 36.41 7.37
CA LYS A 161 -29.29 37.20 6.47
C LYS A 161 -30.47 37.90 7.19
N GLY A 162 -30.94 37.31 8.28
CA GLY A 162 -31.95 37.94 9.16
C GLY A 162 -31.40 39.13 9.93
N LYS A 163 -30.15 39.07 10.39
CA LYS A 163 -29.50 40.18 11.11
C LYS A 163 -29.07 41.35 10.22
N ALA A 164 -28.76 41.08 8.94
CA ALA A 164 -28.36 42.13 8.00
C ALA A 164 -29.53 42.99 7.47
N LYS A 165 -30.77 42.73 7.91
CA LYS A 165 -31.98 43.50 7.57
C LYS A 165 -32.50 44.40 8.70
N LEU A 166 -31.75 44.45 9.79
CA LEU A 166 -31.98 45.37 10.93
C LEU A 166 -30.93 46.49 10.92
#